data_0ddaa7f04eb8e7c9554dae07990bd752
#
_entry.id   0ddaa7f04eb8e7c9554dae07990bd752
#
_cell.length_a   1.000
_cell.length_b   1.000
_cell.length_c   1.000
_cell.angle_alpha   90.00
_cell.angle_beta   90.00
_cell.angle_gamma   90.00
#
_symmetry.space_group_name_H-M   'P 1'
#
loop_
_entity.id
_entity.type
_entity.pdbx_description
1 polymer ?
#
loop_
_entity_poly.entity_id
_entity_poly.type
_entity_poly.pdbx_seq_one_letter_code
_entity_poly.pdbx_strand_id
1 'polypeptide(L)'
;MLSDVWSLNGRYRTLHLTWFAFFLTFVVWFNLAPLATTVKADLGLSVAQIRTVAICNVALTIPARVLIGMLLDKFGPRKTYSTILIFSVVPCLLFASAQDFNQLVIARLLLSIVGAGFVIGIRMVSEWFPPKEIGLAEGIYGGWGNFGSAFSALSLVAVAGFLSFSGGFELPTGAVLNWRGAIALTGIISFVYGIIYFFSVTDTPPGKPYQRPAKTAGLEVTSIRDFWGLIGMNVPFAAILSVLCWRLQKVGFLTSSTYPIALIAVLAWFIFQTWGIIRTNIELLNGTKIYPKEDRYEFKQVAILELTYIVNFGSELAVVSMLPSFFEFTFDLPKAVAGILASCYAFVNLIARPAGGLISDRTGNRKNTMGFLTMGLGFGYLLMSLIKPGTFTGSAGILMAVFLTMLCSFFVQSGEGSTFALVPLVKKRVTGQIAGLVGAYGNVGAVTYLNIYSLLPLWMGGGKDPSPEIIAASNSAFFQVLGIAGLIVGFFCYFFLK
;
A
#
# COMPACT_ATOMS: atom_id res chain seq x y z
N MET A 1 -5.25 -23.67 -16.16
CA MET A 1 -4.93 -22.54 -15.29
C MET A 1 -5.29 -21.19 -15.91
N LEU A 2 -4.65 -20.73 -16.98
CA LEU A 2 -5.02 -19.45 -17.62
C LEU A 2 -6.42 -19.48 -18.26
N SER A 3 -6.84 -20.62 -18.82
CA SER A 3 -8.20 -20.85 -19.33
C SER A 3 -9.30 -20.69 -18.30
N ASP A 4 -8.99 -21.03 -17.05
CA ASP A 4 -9.97 -21.08 -15.96
C ASP A 4 -10.09 -19.76 -15.19
N VAL A 5 -9.16 -18.82 -15.45
CA VAL A 5 -9.13 -17.50 -14.76
C VAL A 5 -10.47 -16.76 -14.88
N TRP A 6 -11.18 -16.93 -15.98
CA TRP A 6 -12.48 -16.28 -16.20
C TRP A 6 -13.67 -17.08 -15.67
N SER A 7 -13.44 -18.22 -15.03
CA SER A 7 -14.50 -19.04 -14.46
C SER A 7 -15.15 -18.33 -13.26
N LEU A 8 -16.48 -18.32 -13.22
CA LEU A 8 -17.25 -17.81 -12.10
C LEU A 8 -17.67 -18.91 -11.11
N ASN A 9 -16.96 -20.05 -11.10
CA ASN A 9 -17.24 -21.20 -10.25
C ASN A 9 -16.08 -21.52 -9.30
N GLY A 10 -16.40 -22.17 -8.16
CA GLY A 10 -15.42 -22.68 -7.21
C GLY A 10 -14.41 -21.63 -6.72
N ARG A 11 -13.12 -21.95 -6.78
CA ARG A 11 -12.04 -21.09 -6.29
C ARG A 11 -11.90 -19.77 -7.06
N TYR A 12 -12.17 -19.77 -8.36
CA TYR A 12 -12.10 -18.55 -9.17
C TYR A 12 -13.24 -17.58 -8.86
N ARG A 13 -14.44 -18.08 -8.56
CA ARG A 13 -15.55 -17.24 -8.06
C ARG A 13 -15.12 -16.51 -6.76
N THR A 14 -14.51 -17.25 -5.82
CA THR A 14 -14.01 -16.64 -4.59
C THR A 14 -12.90 -15.62 -4.86
N LEU A 15 -11.98 -15.90 -5.80
CA LEU A 15 -10.96 -14.96 -6.23
C LEU A 15 -11.58 -13.68 -6.79
N HIS A 16 -12.59 -13.79 -7.68
CA HIS A 16 -13.24 -12.62 -8.30
C HIS A 16 -13.99 -11.78 -7.26
N LEU A 17 -14.73 -12.40 -6.37
CA LEU A 17 -15.38 -11.67 -5.28
C LEU A 17 -14.34 -10.97 -4.37
N THR A 18 -13.19 -11.61 -4.14
CA THR A 18 -12.17 -11.11 -3.22
C THR A 18 -11.33 -9.98 -3.84
N TRP A 19 -10.92 -10.08 -5.12
CA TRP A 19 -10.21 -8.95 -5.74
C TRP A 19 -11.13 -7.75 -5.93
N PHE A 20 -12.42 -7.95 -6.18
CA PHE A 20 -13.38 -6.85 -6.27
C PHE A 20 -13.61 -6.17 -4.90
N ALA A 21 -13.60 -6.95 -3.79
CA ALA A 21 -13.57 -6.39 -2.44
C ALA A 21 -12.33 -5.49 -2.25
N PHE A 22 -11.16 -5.95 -2.70
CA PHE A 22 -9.93 -5.15 -2.65
C PHE A 22 -10.02 -3.91 -3.53
N PHE A 23 -10.52 -4.03 -4.74
CA PHE A 23 -10.78 -2.91 -5.64
C PHE A 23 -11.62 -1.83 -4.97
N LEU A 24 -12.74 -2.19 -4.32
CA LEU A 24 -13.60 -1.24 -3.61
C LEU A 24 -12.88 -0.58 -2.43
N THR A 25 -12.11 -1.35 -1.63
CA THR A 25 -11.32 -0.76 -0.54
C THR A 25 -10.30 0.24 -1.07
N PHE A 26 -9.72 0.03 -2.25
CA PHE A 26 -8.78 0.96 -2.88
C PHE A 26 -9.47 2.17 -3.51
N VAL A 27 -10.65 2.02 -4.10
CA VAL A 27 -11.49 3.17 -4.50
C VAL A 27 -11.75 4.08 -3.30
N VAL A 28 -12.18 3.50 -2.17
CA VAL A 28 -12.43 4.23 -0.92
C VAL A 28 -11.14 4.85 -0.37
N TRP A 29 -10.05 4.11 -0.36
CA TRP A 29 -8.78 4.57 0.21
C TRP A 29 -8.17 5.74 -0.57
N PHE A 30 -8.34 5.77 -1.90
CA PHE A 30 -7.81 6.81 -2.78
C PHE A 30 -8.82 7.87 -3.22
N ASN A 31 -10.04 7.91 -2.63
CA ASN A 31 -11.12 8.79 -3.06
C ASN A 31 -10.84 10.29 -2.91
N LEU A 32 -9.87 10.72 -2.10
CA LEU A 32 -9.46 12.12 -1.99
C LEU A 32 -8.62 12.57 -3.20
N ALA A 33 -7.73 11.74 -3.70
CA ALA A 33 -6.68 12.15 -4.64
C ALA A 33 -7.23 12.95 -5.85
N PRO A 34 -8.25 12.48 -6.60
CA PRO A 34 -8.81 13.21 -7.73
C PRO A 34 -9.61 14.46 -7.35
N LEU A 35 -10.06 14.56 -6.11
CA LEU A 35 -10.90 15.65 -5.60
C LEU A 35 -10.12 16.62 -4.68
N ALA A 36 -8.81 16.39 -4.49
CA ALA A 36 -8.00 17.12 -3.52
C ALA A 36 -7.98 18.65 -3.76
N THR A 37 -7.94 19.08 -5.02
CA THR A 37 -7.98 20.51 -5.40
C THR A 37 -9.32 21.15 -5.08
N THR A 38 -10.41 20.42 -5.32
CA THR A 38 -11.78 20.88 -4.99
C THR A 38 -11.98 20.97 -3.49
N VAL A 39 -11.59 19.92 -2.74
CA VAL A 39 -11.65 19.90 -1.26
C VAL A 39 -10.80 21.03 -0.66
N LYS A 40 -9.58 21.24 -1.22
CA LYS A 40 -8.71 22.35 -0.79
C LYS A 40 -9.38 23.71 -0.97
N ALA A 41 -10.02 23.92 -2.11
CA ALA A 41 -10.69 25.19 -2.43
C ALA A 41 -11.94 25.41 -1.57
N ASP A 42 -12.79 24.39 -1.45
CA ASP A 42 -14.04 24.45 -0.67
C ASP A 42 -13.79 24.71 0.83
N LEU A 43 -12.76 24.11 1.41
CA LEU A 43 -12.43 24.27 2.84
C LEU A 43 -11.33 25.31 3.12
N GLY A 44 -10.85 26.06 2.10
CA GLY A 44 -9.82 27.09 2.26
C GLY A 44 -8.48 26.56 2.78
N LEU A 45 -8.10 25.31 2.45
CA LEU A 45 -6.91 24.67 3.01
C LEU A 45 -5.62 25.15 2.34
N SER A 46 -4.54 25.24 3.11
CA SER A 46 -3.19 25.43 2.57
C SER A 46 -2.69 24.19 1.82
N VAL A 47 -1.67 24.35 0.98
CA VAL A 47 -0.99 23.24 0.29
C VAL A 47 -0.38 22.24 1.29
N ALA A 48 0.18 22.75 2.40
CA ALA A 48 0.74 21.92 3.45
C ALA A 48 -0.34 21.05 4.14
N GLN A 49 -1.51 21.63 4.41
CA GLN A 49 -2.64 20.92 5.03
C GLN A 49 -3.17 19.81 4.13
N ILE A 50 -3.46 20.07 2.85
CA ILE A 50 -4.01 19.03 1.95
C ILE A 50 -2.98 17.91 1.71
N ARG A 51 -1.68 18.20 1.61
CA ARG A 51 -0.62 17.21 1.54
C ARG A 51 -0.55 16.36 2.81
N THR A 52 -0.75 16.94 3.98
CA THR A 52 -0.77 16.20 5.25
C THR A 52 -1.97 15.28 5.34
N VAL A 53 -3.15 15.71 4.90
CA VAL A 53 -4.35 14.86 4.80
C VAL A 53 -4.08 13.64 3.90
N ALA A 54 -3.36 13.83 2.79
CA ALA A 54 -2.97 12.72 1.92
C ALA A 54 -2.02 11.72 2.62
N ILE A 55 -1.07 12.20 3.43
CA ILE A 55 -0.17 11.33 4.21
C ILE A 55 -0.93 10.61 5.34
N CYS A 56 -1.90 11.24 5.99
CA CYS A 56 -2.75 10.61 7.00
C CYS A 56 -3.43 9.34 6.46
N ASN A 57 -3.76 9.30 5.17
CA ASN A 57 -4.33 8.13 4.52
C ASN A 57 -3.45 6.88 4.57
N VAL A 58 -2.14 7.03 4.60
CA VAL A 58 -1.19 5.91 4.53
C VAL A 58 -0.70 5.51 5.92
N ALA A 59 -0.56 6.47 6.83
CA ALA A 59 0.17 6.29 8.07
C ALA A 59 -0.53 5.34 9.06
N LEU A 60 -1.82 5.52 9.38
CA LEU A 60 -2.54 4.59 10.26
C LEU A 60 -2.89 3.26 9.60
N THR A 61 -2.69 3.12 8.29
CA THR A 61 -2.73 1.80 7.63
C THR A 61 -1.64 0.87 8.18
N ILE A 62 -0.52 1.41 8.68
CA ILE A 62 0.58 0.61 9.28
C ILE A 62 0.07 -0.20 10.48
N PRO A 63 -0.39 0.42 11.59
CA PRO A 63 -0.91 -0.33 12.72
C PRO A 63 -2.17 -1.13 12.35
N ALA A 64 -3.01 -0.62 11.44
CA ALA A 64 -4.20 -1.32 10.99
C ALA A 64 -3.87 -2.65 10.30
N ARG A 65 -2.87 -2.71 9.41
CA ARG A 65 -2.46 -3.96 8.74
C ARG A 65 -1.96 -5.01 9.73
N VAL A 66 -1.21 -4.59 10.73
CA VAL A 66 -0.74 -5.50 11.79
C VAL A 66 -1.91 -6.05 12.61
N LEU A 67 -2.82 -5.19 13.08
CA LEU A 67 -3.98 -5.60 13.85
C LEU A 67 -4.94 -6.48 13.03
N ILE A 68 -5.22 -6.08 11.80
CA ILE A 68 -6.09 -6.85 10.89
C ILE A 68 -5.48 -8.20 10.56
N GLY A 69 -4.16 -8.32 10.41
CA GLY A 69 -3.48 -9.59 10.25
C GLY A 69 -3.74 -10.55 11.41
N MET A 70 -3.72 -10.05 12.66
CA MET A 70 -4.06 -10.83 13.85
C MET A 70 -5.55 -11.23 13.90
N LEU A 71 -6.44 -10.28 13.59
CA LEU A 71 -7.89 -10.53 13.58
C LEU A 71 -8.28 -11.51 12.47
N LEU A 72 -7.62 -11.41 11.33
CA LEU A 72 -7.77 -12.28 10.18
C LEU A 72 -7.47 -13.74 10.52
N ASP A 73 -6.32 -14.00 11.15
CA ASP A 73 -5.95 -15.35 11.56
C ASP A 73 -6.90 -15.90 12.64
N LYS A 74 -7.50 -15.04 13.48
CA LYS A 74 -8.45 -15.41 14.52
C LYS A 74 -9.86 -15.67 13.99
N PHE A 75 -10.41 -14.75 13.20
CA PHE A 75 -11.83 -14.75 12.80
C PHE A 75 -12.10 -15.28 11.39
N GLY A 76 -11.07 -15.39 10.56
CA GLY A 76 -11.16 -15.77 9.16
C GLY A 76 -11.37 -14.59 8.20
N PRO A 77 -11.03 -14.79 6.91
CA PRO A 77 -11.03 -13.73 5.90
C PRO A 77 -12.45 -13.23 5.58
N ARG A 78 -13.47 -14.10 5.55
CA ARG A 78 -14.85 -13.71 5.24
C ARG A 78 -15.35 -12.62 6.20
N LYS A 79 -15.31 -12.87 7.50
CA LYS A 79 -15.79 -11.94 8.52
C LYS A 79 -14.96 -10.67 8.54
N THR A 80 -13.64 -10.81 8.50
CA THR A 80 -12.72 -9.67 8.59
C THR A 80 -12.88 -8.73 7.40
N TYR A 81 -13.02 -9.27 6.17
CA TYR A 81 -13.20 -8.43 4.98
C TYR A 81 -14.56 -7.72 4.98
N SER A 82 -15.64 -8.46 5.26
CA SER A 82 -16.97 -7.86 5.34
C SER A 82 -17.00 -6.74 6.39
N THR A 83 -16.36 -6.93 7.54
CA THR A 83 -16.30 -5.90 8.60
C THR A 83 -15.59 -4.63 8.11
N ILE A 84 -14.45 -4.73 7.40
CA ILE A 84 -13.75 -3.55 6.86
C ILE A 84 -14.59 -2.83 5.80
N LEU A 85 -15.20 -3.58 4.88
CA LEU A 85 -16.05 -3.01 3.83
C LEU A 85 -17.27 -2.29 4.43
N ILE A 86 -17.93 -2.89 5.41
CA ILE A 86 -19.07 -2.28 6.11
C ILE A 86 -18.60 -1.07 6.94
N PHE A 87 -17.49 -1.19 7.66
CA PHE A 87 -16.92 -0.09 8.44
C PHE A 87 -16.60 1.14 7.59
N SER A 88 -16.18 0.95 6.34
CA SER A 88 -15.70 2.04 5.46
C SER A 88 -16.72 3.15 5.23
N VAL A 89 -18.02 2.86 5.35
CA VAL A 89 -19.08 3.88 5.19
C VAL A 89 -18.98 4.96 6.28
N VAL A 90 -18.63 4.58 7.50
CA VAL A 90 -18.55 5.54 8.63
C VAL A 90 -17.50 6.62 8.38
N PRO A 91 -16.20 6.31 8.14
CA PRO A 91 -15.24 7.35 7.83
C PRO A 91 -15.50 8.08 6.52
N CYS A 92 -16.14 7.45 5.51
CA CYS A 92 -16.54 8.17 4.29
C CYS A 92 -17.61 9.22 4.56
N LEU A 93 -18.62 8.92 5.37
CA LEU A 93 -19.66 9.88 5.76
C LEU A 93 -19.08 11.00 6.64
N LEU A 94 -18.19 10.67 7.59
CA LEU A 94 -17.48 11.68 8.38
C LEU A 94 -16.62 12.58 7.50
N PHE A 95 -15.96 12.04 6.49
CA PHE A 95 -15.18 12.81 5.54
C PHE A 95 -16.06 13.72 4.68
N ALA A 96 -17.16 13.20 4.18
CA ALA A 96 -18.13 13.95 3.40
C ALA A 96 -18.81 15.09 4.20
N SER A 97 -18.99 14.93 5.50
CA SER A 97 -19.60 15.93 6.39
C SER A 97 -18.59 16.94 6.96
N ALA A 98 -17.28 16.76 6.73
CA ALA A 98 -16.25 17.64 7.28
C ALA A 98 -16.42 19.11 6.84
N GLN A 99 -16.34 20.02 7.79
CA GLN A 99 -16.47 21.47 7.60
C GLN A 99 -15.14 22.22 7.76
N ASP A 100 -14.15 21.57 8.38
CA ASP A 100 -12.86 22.16 8.67
C ASP A 100 -11.71 21.14 8.54
N PHE A 101 -10.49 21.63 8.63
CA PHE A 101 -9.27 20.82 8.53
C PHE A 101 -9.19 19.72 9.59
N ASN A 102 -9.61 19.98 10.83
CA ASN A 102 -9.48 19.01 11.91
C ASN A 102 -10.42 17.82 11.72
N GLN A 103 -11.68 18.10 11.35
CA GLN A 103 -12.66 17.06 11.03
C GLN A 103 -12.19 16.20 9.84
N LEU A 104 -11.62 16.86 8.82
CA LEU A 104 -11.09 16.19 7.64
C LEU A 104 -9.93 15.25 8.01
N VAL A 105 -8.99 15.68 8.85
CA VAL A 105 -7.87 14.87 9.33
C VAL A 105 -8.38 13.66 10.12
N ILE A 106 -9.31 13.85 11.07
CA ILE A 106 -9.87 12.75 11.86
C ILE A 106 -10.54 11.72 10.96
N ALA A 107 -11.42 12.17 10.07
CA ALA A 107 -12.10 11.28 9.13
C ALA A 107 -11.10 10.51 8.24
N ARG A 108 -10.03 11.18 7.78
CA ARG A 108 -9.00 10.59 6.94
C ARG A 108 -8.13 9.57 7.68
N LEU A 109 -7.80 9.84 8.94
CA LEU A 109 -7.10 8.87 9.80
C LEU A 109 -7.93 7.60 10.00
N LEU A 110 -9.23 7.73 10.27
CA LEU A 110 -10.14 6.58 10.39
C LEU A 110 -10.27 5.82 9.05
N LEU A 111 -10.38 6.54 7.94
CA LEU A 111 -10.50 5.97 6.60
C LEU A 111 -9.22 5.19 6.20
N SER A 112 -8.06 5.58 6.71
CA SER A 112 -6.79 4.89 6.43
C SER A 112 -6.79 3.42 6.88
N ILE A 113 -7.64 3.03 7.85
CA ILE A 113 -7.82 1.64 8.29
C ILE A 113 -8.29 0.74 7.15
N VAL A 114 -9.07 1.28 6.20
CA VAL A 114 -9.60 0.55 5.03
C VAL A 114 -8.47 0.03 4.13
N GLY A 115 -7.33 0.71 4.09
CA GLY A 115 -6.13 0.25 3.38
C GLY A 115 -5.54 -1.07 3.90
N ALA A 116 -5.98 -1.55 5.07
CA ALA A 116 -5.65 -2.86 5.59
C ALA A 116 -6.44 -4.01 4.91
N GLY A 117 -7.46 -3.71 4.09
CA GLY A 117 -8.21 -4.72 3.32
C GLY A 117 -7.32 -5.61 2.46
N PHE A 118 -6.23 -5.07 1.93
CA PHE A 118 -5.27 -5.82 1.11
C PHE A 118 -4.80 -7.14 1.75
N VAL A 119 -4.41 -7.12 3.03
CA VAL A 119 -3.83 -8.31 3.68
C VAL A 119 -4.84 -9.44 3.88
N ILE A 120 -6.14 -9.12 3.86
CA ILE A 120 -7.21 -10.11 4.08
C ILE A 120 -7.34 -11.08 2.90
N GLY A 121 -7.28 -10.56 1.68
CA GLY A 121 -7.41 -11.39 0.49
C GLY A 121 -6.20 -12.30 0.29
N ILE A 122 -5.00 -11.90 0.73
CA ILE A 122 -3.80 -12.78 0.72
C ILE A 122 -4.11 -14.08 1.49
N ARG A 123 -4.72 -13.97 2.65
CA ARG A 123 -5.12 -15.16 3.41
C ARG A 123 -6.23 -15.94 2.72
N MET A 124 -7.25 -15.26 2.16
CA MET A 124 -8.36 -15.90 1.44
C MET A 124 -7.82 -16.70 0.26
N VAL A 125 -7.00 -16.10 -0.60
CA VAL A 125 -6.41 -16.75 -1.77
C VAL A 125 -5.56 -17.97 -1.35
N SER A 126 -4.76 -17.83 -0.29
CA SER A 126 -3.92 -18.93 0.22
C SER A 126 -4.71 -20.12 0.76
N GLU A 127 -5.96 -19.94 1.16
CA GLU A 127 -6.82 -21.06 1.57
C GLU A 127 -7.45 -21.80 0.38
N TRP A 128 -7.73 -21.08 -0.70
CA TRP A 128 -8.45 -21.60 -1.87
C TRP A 128 -7.53 -22.15 -2.98
N PHE A 129 -6.29 -21.64 -3.08
CA PHE A 129 -5.37 -22.02 -4.15
C PHE A 129 -4.22 -22.91 -3.64
N PRO A 130 -3.79 -23.90 -4.46
CA PRO A 130 -2.63 -24.73 -4.13
C PRO A 130 -1.33 -23.94 -4.30
N PRO A 131 -0.22 -24.34 -3.62
CA PRO A 131 1.06 -23.62 -3.70
C PRO A 131 1.62 -23.39 -5.11
N LYS A 132 1.28 -24.27 -6.08
CA LYS A 132 1.74 -24.16 -7.47
C LYS A 132 1.00 -23.07 -8.29
N GLU A 133 -0.12 -22.57 -7.80
CA GLU A 133 -0.98 -21.61 -8.50
C GLU A 133 -1.21 -20.33 -7.67
N ILE A 134 -0.62 -20.28 -6.49
CA ILE A 134 -0.87 -19.20 -5.54
C ILE A 134 -0.32 -17.87 -6.04
N GLY A 135 0.80 -17.88 -6.75
CA GLY A 135 1.43 -16.66 -7.27
C GLY A 135 0.55 -15.96 -8.29
N LEU A 136 0.01 -16.68 -9.28
CA LEU A 136 -0.92 -16.11 -10.26
C LEU A 136 -2.18 -15.58 -9.57
N ALA A 137 -2.76 -16.36 -8.63
CA ALA A 137 -3.98 -15.97 -7.95
C ALA A 137 -3.78 -14.72 -7.06
N GLU A 138 -2.66 -14.64 -6.33
CA GLU A 138 -2.28 -13.45 -5.54
C GLU A 138 -1.96 -12.25 -6.43
N GLY A 139 -1.32 -12.50 -7.58
CA GLY A 139 -1.05 -11.46 -8.59
C GLY A 139 -2.33 -10.85 -9.17
N ILE A 140 -3.33 -11.69 -9.49
CA ILE A 140 -4.66 -11.24 -9.94
C ILE A 140 -5.35 -10.47 -8.82
N TYR A 141 -5.40 -11.03 -7.62
CA TYR A 141 -5.98 -10.37 -6.45
C TYR A 141 -5.35 -8.99 -6.23
N GLY A 142 -4.03 -8.94 -6.14
CA GLY A 142 -3.29 -7.71 -5.88
C GLY A 142 -3.36 -6.71 -7.03
N GLY A 143 -3.17 -7.14 -8.28
CA GLY A 143 -3.13 -6.27 -9.45
C GLY A 143 -4.48 -5.68 -9.81
N TRP A 144 -5.52 -6.51 -9.91
CA TRP A 144 -6.86 -6.05 -10.26
C TRP A 144 -7.53 -5.29 -9.12
N GLY A 145 -7.25 -5.66 -7.87
CA GLY A 145 -7.71 -4.89 -6.72
C GLY A 145 -7.05 -3.52 -6.62
N ASN A 146 -5.72 -3.44 -6.81
CA ASN A 146 -4.97 -2.18 -6.76
C ASN A 146 -5.42 -1.18 -7.86
N PHE A 147 -5.95 -1.68 -8.98
CA PHE A 147 -6.54 -0.85 -10.03
C PHE A 147 -7.68 0.05 -9.51
N GLY A 148 -8.29 -0.26 -8.36
CA GLY A 148 -9.25 0.62 -7.69
C GLY A 148 -8.74 2.04 -7.45
N SER A 149 -7.44 2.24 -7.23
CA SER A 149 -6.82 3.56 -7.10
C SER A 149 -6.86 4.35 -8.41
N ALA A 150 -6.49 3.70 -9.53
CA ALA A 150 -6.56 4.29 -10.86
C ALA A 150 -8.02 4.56 -11.29
N PHE A 151 -8.92 3.63 -11.01
CA PHE A 151 -10.35 3.81 -11.26
C PHE A 151 -10.92 5.01 -10.49
N SER A 152 -10.54 5.16 -9.21
CA SER A 152 -10.90 6.33 -8.41
C SER A 152 -10.44 7.63 -9.08
N ALA A 153 -9.18 7.69 -9.54
CA ALA A 153 -8.63 8.85 -10.21
C ALA A 153 -9.35 9.20 -11.53
N LEU A 154 -9.79 8.20 -12.27
CA LEU A 154 -10.48 8.38 -13.55
C LEU A 154 -11.96 8.73 -13.41
N SER A 155 -12.65 8.20 -12.39
CA SER A 155 -14.11 8.23 -12.32
C SER A 155 -14.68 9.25 -11.34
N LEU A 156 -14.01 9.53 -10.19
CA LEU A 156 -14.64 10.28 -9.13
C LEU A 156 -14.90 11.75 -9.44
N VAL A 157 -14.11 12.38 -10.32
CA VAL A 157 -14.41 13.75 -10.78
C VAL A 157 -15.70 13.77 -11.61
N ALA A 158 -15.87 12.78 -12.50
CA ALA A 158 -17.11 12.65 -13.28
C ALA A 158 -18.31 12.33 -12.38
N VAL A 159 -18.14 11.45 -11.38
CA VAL A 159 -19.18 11.16 -10.38
C VAL A 159 -19.54 12.41 -9.58
N ALA A 160 -18.57 13.21 -9.15
CA ALA A 160 -18.83 14.47 -8.44
C ALA A 160 -19.58 15.48 -9.32
N GLY A 161 -19.25 15.56 -10.62
CA GLY A 161 -19.97 16.35 -11.60
C GLY A 161 -21.40 15.86 -11.83
N PHE A 162 -21.58 14.53 -11.96
CA PHE A 162 -22.91 13.94 -12.10
C PHE A 162 -23.81 14.23 -10.88
N LEU A 163 -23.25 14.20 -9.67
CA LEU A 163 -23.98 14.48 -8.43
C LEU A 163 -24.20 15.97 -8.15
N SER A 164 -23.78 16.87 -9.01
CA SER A 164 -23.92 18.33 -8.83
C SER A 164 -25.37 18.82 -8.72
N PHE A 165 -26.33 18.05 -9.25
CA PHE A 165 -27.76 18.33 -9.09
C PHE A 165 -28.24 18.36 -7.63
N SER A 166 -27.52 17.69 -6.72
CA SER A 166 -27.81 17.68 -5.27
C SER A 166 -26.99 18.69 -4.47
N GLY A 167 -26.33 19.65 -5.15
CA GLY A 167 -25.43 20.65 -4.57
C GLY A 167 -23.98 20.38 -4.89
N GLY A 168 -23.09 21.27 -4.51
CA GLY A 168 -21.65 21.10 -4.74
C GLY A 168 -20.90 22.42 -4.60
N PHE A 169 -19.58 22.35 -4.80
CA PHE A 169 -18.68 23.48 -4.82
C PHE A 169 -18.43 23.94 -6.26
N GLU A 170 -18.67 25.21 -6.53
CA GLU A 170 -18.42 25.82 -7.84
C GLU A 170 -16.93 26.19 -7.96
N LEU A 171 -16.29 25.64 -8.97
CA LEU A 171 -14.89 25.93 -9.31
C LEU A 171 -14.80 27.27 -10.05
N PRO A 172 -13.62 27.94 -10.06
CA PRO A 172 -13.39 29.15 -10.85
C PRO A 172 -13.66 28.98 -12.36
N THR A 173 -13.73 27.74 -12.84
CA THR A 173 -14.07 27.38 -14.22
C THR A 173 -15.58 27.35 -14.49
N GLY A 174 -16.43 27.58 -13.47
CA GLY A 174 -17.90 27.46 -13.53
C GLY A 174 -18.42 26.02 -13.37
N ALA A 175 -17.53 25.03 -13.27
CA ALA A 175 -17.96 23.64 -13.04
C ALA A 175 -18.33 23.41 -11.57
N VAL A 176 -19.50 22.80 -11.33
CA VAL A 176 -19.95 22.43 -9.97
C VAL A 176 -19.60 20.97 -9.70
N LEU A 177 -18.90 20.71 -8.61
CA LEU A 177 -18.51 19.35 -8.20
C LEU A 177 -19.01 19.02 -6.78
N ASN A 178 -19.87 18.01 -6.67
CA ASN A 178 -20.30 17.48 -5.38
C ASN A 178 -19.31 16.42 -4.87
N TRP A 179 -18.14 16.86 -4.40
CA TRP A 179 -17.12 15.98 -3.86
C TRP A 179 -17.59 15.23 -2.61
N ARG A 180 -18.48 15.83 -1.80
CA ARG A 180 -19.05 15.24 -0.58
C ARG A 180 -19.93 14.03 -0.94
N GLY A 181 -20.81 14.19 -1.93
CA GLY A 181 -21.63 13.11 -2.46
C GLY A 181 -20.82 12.00 -3.09
N ALA A 182 -19.78 12.34 -3.87
CA ALA A 182 -18.91 11.34 -4.49
C ALA A 182 -18.17 10.48 -3.45
N ILE A 183 -17.62 11.08 -2.40
CA ILE A 183 -16.95 10.35 -1.31
C ILE A 183 -17.94 9.49 -0.52
N ALA A 184 -19.12 10.03 -0.14
CA ALA A 184 -20.16 9.27 0.54
C ALA A 184 -20.59 8.04 -0.27
N LEU A 185 -20.78 8.20 -1.57
CA LEU A 185 -21.17 7.12 -2.48
C LEU A 185 -20.15 5.98 -2.49
N THR A 186 -18.84 6.27 -2.47
CA THR A 186 -17.82 5.20 -2.39
C THR A 186 -17.97 4.35 -1.13
N GLY A 187 -18.25 4.98 0.02
CA GLY A 187 -18.51 4.30 1.28
C GLY A 187 -19.78 3.45 1.25
N ILE A 188 -20.88 3.97 0.67
CA ILE A 188 -22.16 3.26 0.56
C ILE A 188 -22.01 2.02 -0.33
N ILE A 189 -21.34 2.14 -1.48
CA ILE A 189 -21.09 1.00 -2.38
C ILE A 189 -20.27 -0.08 -1.66
N SER A 190 -19.22 0.34 -0.95
CA SER A 190 -18.39 -0.58 -0.16
C SER A 190 -19.19 -1.29 0.94
N PHE A 191 -20.06 -0.56 1.65
CA PHE A 191 -20.95 -1.11 2.67
C PHE A 191 -21.87 -2.19 2.09
N VAL A 192 -22.59 -1.88 1.01
CA VAL A 192 -23.49 -2.83 0.34
C VAL A 192 -22.71 -4.08 -0.11
N TYR A 193 -21.57 -3.87 -0.73
CA TYR A 193 -20.73 -4.99 -1.16
C TYR A 193 -20.19 -5.82 0.02
N GLY A 194 -19.92 -5.21 1.14
CA GLY A 194 -19.50 -5.91 2.37
C GLY A 194 -20.56 -6.91 2.86
N ILE A 195 -21.84 -6.56 2.75
CA ILE A 195 -22.97 -7.46 3.04
C ILE A 195 -23.03 -8.58 2.00
N ILE A 196 -22.96 -8.26 0.71
CA ILE A 196 -22.96 -9.24 -0.40
C ILE A 196 -21.79 -10.22 -0.21
N TYR A 197 -20.58 -9.72 0.06
CA TYR A 197 -19.39 -10.53 0.25
C TYR A 197 -19.56 -11.53 1.40
N PHE A 198 -20.13 -11.09 2.54
CA PHE A 198 -20.36 -11.95 3.70
C PHE A 198 -21.19 -13.19 3.36
N PHE A 199 -22.23 -13.05 2.55
CA PHE A 199 -23.11 -14.15 2.17
C PHE A 199 -22.61 -14.96 0.96
N SER A 200 -21.67 -14.41 0.19
CA SER A 200 -21.24 -14.99 -1.09
C SER A 200 -19.97 -15.85 -1.02
N VAL A 201 -19.17 -15.74 0.06
CA VAL A 201 -17.90 -16.47 0.21
C VAL A 201 -17.83 -17.28 1.50
N THR A 202 -16.92 -18.26 1.53
CA THR A 202 -16.54 -19.00 2.75
C THR A 202 -15.03 -18.86 2.98
N ASP A 203 -14.58 -19.01 4.23
CA ASP A 203 -13.15 -18.86 4.58
C ASP A 203 -12.25 -19.88 3.88
N THR A 204 -12.77 -21.09 3.66
CA THR A 204 -12.07 -22.23 3.05
C THR A 204 -12.97 -22.95 2.07
N PRO A 205 -12.42 -23.75 1.14
CA PRO A 205 -13.19 -24.70 0.33
C PRO A 205 -14.00 -25.66 1.20
N PRO A 206 -15.12 -26.20 0.67
CA PRO A 206 -15.93 -27.20 1.38
C PRO A 206 -15.09 -28.38 1.86
N GLY A 207 -15.31 -28.82 3.10
CA GLY A 207 -14.59 -29.93 3.71
C GLY A 207 -13.19 -29.63 4.24
N LYS A 208 -12.66 -28.43 4.05
CA LYS A 208 -11.35 -28.03 4.56
C LYS A 208 -11.48 -27.12 5.79
N PRO A 209 -10.96 -27.51 6.98
CA PRO A 209 -11.02 -26.68 8.16
C PRO A 209 -10.10 -25.46 8.03
N TYR A 210 -10.53 -24.31 8.56
CA TYR A 210 -9.71 -23.12 8.66
C TYR A 210 -8.66 -23.29 9.77
N GLN A 211 -7.37 -23.23 9.40
CA GLN A 211 -6.26 -23.35 10.35
C GLN A 211 -6.02 -22.04 11.10
N ARG A 212 -6.16 -22.09 12.43
CA ARG A 212 -5.90 -20.95 13.31
C ARG A 212 -4.63 -21.16 14.11
N PRO A 213 -3.83 -20.10 14.39
CA PRO A 213 -2.77 -20.20 15.37
C PRO A 213 -3.35 -20.35 16.78
N ALA A 214 -2.61 -20.99 17.68
CA ALA A 214 -3.04 -21.18 19.07
C ALA A 214 -3.15 -19.85 19.81
N LYS A 215 -2.27 -18.88 19.52
CA LYS A 215 -2.25 -17.53 20.07
C LYS A 215 -2.21 -16.54 18.93
N THR A 216 -2.96 -15.43 19.07
CA THR A 216 -3.13 -14.42 18.00
C THR A 216 -2.69 -13.02 18.39
N ALA A 217 -2.15 -12.84 19.60
CA ALA A 217 -1.75 -11.53 20.12
C ALA A 217 -0.45 -10.97 19.50
N GLY A 218 0.30 -11.80 18.81
CA GLY A 218 1.52 -11.42 18.08
C GLY A 218 1.99 -12.58 17.22
N LEU A 219 2.95 -12.33 16.33
CA LEU A 219 3.52 -13.37 15.48
C LEU A 219 4.26 -14.40 16.34
N GLU A 220 3.92 -15.66 16.13
CA GLU A 220 4.63 -16.80 16.72
C GLU A 220 5.95 -16.99 15.98
N VAL A 221 7.08 -17.07 16.71
CA VAL A 221 8.41 -17.40 16.18
C VAL A 221 8.94 -18.68 16.79
N THR A 222 9.92 -19.30 16.12
CA THR A 222 10.38 -20.66 16.47
C THR A 222 11.79 -20.70 17.05
N SER A 223 12.46 -19.54 17.22
CA SER A 223 13.75 -19.39 17.88
C SER A 223 13.86 -18.08 18.65
N ILE A 224 14.74 -18.04 19.67
CA ILE A 224 15.02 -16.83 20.45
C ILE A 224 15.66 -15.74 19.57
N ARG A 225 16.50 -16.13 18.60
CA ARG A 225 17.06 -15.20 17.62
C ARG A 225 15.98 -14.52 16.80
N ASP A 226 15.01 -15.29 16.32
CA ASP A 226 13.88 -14.77 15.55
C ASP A 226 12.97 -13.87 16.39
N PHE A 227 12.84 -14.15 17.69
CA PHE A 227 12.09 -13.28 18.61
C PHE A 227 12.70 -11.87 18.68
N TRP A 228 14.01 -11.76 18.86
CA TRP A 228 14.69 -10.45 18.89
C TRP A 228 14.65 -9.77 17.52
N GLY A 229 14.75 -10.53 16.43
CA GLY A 229 14.56 -10.01 15.08
C GLY A 229 13.17 -9.39 14.89
N LEU A 230 12.11 -10.07 15.33
CA LEU A 230 10.73 -9.59 15.27
C LEU A 230 10.54 -8.31 16.11
N ILE A 231 11.11 -8.24 17.33
CA ILE A 231 11.07 -7.02 18.15
C ILE A 231 11.76 -5.85 17.43
N GLY A 232 12.97 -6.08 16.88
CA GLY A 232 13.71 -5.05 16.15
C GLY A 232 12.92 -4.51 14.95
N MET A 233 12.25 -5.40 14.21
CA MET A 233 11.42 -5.03 13.05
C MET A 233 10.10 -4.34 13.43
N ASN A 234 9.72 -4.22 14.70
CA ASN A 234 8.59 -3.37 15.12
C ASN A 234 8.99 -1.90 15.38
N VAL A 235 10.27 -1.60 15.58
CA VAL A 235 10.76 -0.23 15.86
C VAL A 235 10.44 0.74 14.71
N PRO A 236 10.65 0.41 13.42
CA PRO A 236 10.32 1.30 12.31
C PRO A 236 8.86 1.74 12.27
N PHE A 237 7.91 0.92 12.73
CA PHE A 237 6.51 1.31 12.80
C PHE A 237 6.30 2.50 13.76
N ALA A 238 6.87 2.43 14.95
CA ALA A 238 6.78 3.52 15.92
C ALA A 238 7.50 4.78 15.43
N ALA A 239 8.67 4.63 14.79
CA ALA A 239 9.42 5.74 14.23
C ALA A 239 8.59 6.50 13.17
N ILE A 240 7.98 5.80 12.22
CA ILE A 240 7.17 6.42 11.16
C ILE A 240 5.89 7.06 11.71
N LEU A 241 5.24 6.45 12.70
CA LEU A 241 4.08 7.07 13.38
C LEU A 241 4.50 8.36 14.13
N SER A 242 5.69 8.39 14.71
CA SER A 242 6.23 9.61 15.34
C SER A 242 6.51 10.71 14.31
N VAL A 243 6.98 10.36 13.09
CA VAL A 243 7.12 11.31 11.98
C VAL A 243 5.75 11.86 11.56
N LEU A 244 4.69 11.04 11.55
CA LEU A 244 3.33 11.54 11.31
C LEU A 244 2.91 12.55 12.38
N CYS A 245 3.11 12.25 13.67
CA CYS A 245 2.79 13.16 14.77
C CYS A 245 3.50 14.52 14.60
N TRP A 246 4.79 14.48 14.24
CA TRP A 246 5.57 15.69 13.96
C TRP A 246 4.97 16.49 12.79
N ARG A 247 4.57 15.85 11.70
CA ARG A 247 3.91 16.55 10.57
C ARG A 247 2.59 17.17 10.96
N LEU A 248 1.77 16.45 11.74
CA LEU A 248 0.47 16.95 12.23
C LEU A 248 0.65 18.17 13.13
N GLN A 249 1.74 18.23 13.92
CA GLN A 249 2.10 19.40 14.69
C GLN A 249 2.49 20.57 13.77
N LYS A 250 3.30 20.33 12.74
CA LYS A 250 3.76 21.37 11.82
C LYS A 250 2.62 22.05 11.04
N VAL A 251 1.52 21.36 10.78
CA VAL A 251 0.34 21.92 10.10
C VAL A 251 -0.74 22.43 11.06
N GLY A 252 -0.47 22.44 12.37
CA GLY A 252 -1.35 23.00 13.40
C GLY A 252 -2.51 22.10 13.84
N PHE A 253 -2.56 20.83 13.43
CA PHE A 253 -3.53 19.85 13.94
C PHE A 253 -3.22 19.46 15.39
N LEU A 254 -1.97 19.15 15.68
CA LEU A 254 -1.50 18.91 17.04
C LEU A 254 -0.91 20.20 17.62
N THR A 255 -1.41 20.59 18.78
CA THR A 255 -0.87 21.72 19.56
C THR A 255 0.37 21.29 20.35
N SER A 256 1.09 22.23 20.96
CA SER A 256 2.23 21.95 21.84
C SER A 256 1.84 21.05 23.03
N SER A 257 0.58 21.06 23.47
CA SER A 257 0.07 20.22 24.55
C SER A 257 -0.39 18.83 24.06
N THR A 258 -0.98 18.73 22.87
CA THR A 258 -1.50 17.45 22.33
C THR A 258 -0.44 16.62 21.61
N TYR A 259 0.64 17.24 21.12
CA TYR A 259 1.76 16.54 20.47
C TYR A 259 2.44 15.48 21.38
N PRO A 260 2.82 15.79 22.64
CA PRO A 260 3.35 14.78 23.56
C PRO A 260 2.36 13.64 23.82
N ILE A 261 1.06 13.93 23.91
CA ILE A 261 0.01 12.91 24.10
C ILE A 261 -0.03 11.95 22.90
N ALA A 262 0.07 12.47 21.67
CA ALA A 262 0.13 11.65 20.48
C ALA A 262 1.39 10.75 20.46
N LEU A 263 2.55 11.25 20.87
CA LEU A 263 3.77 10.44 21.00
C LEU A 263 3.64 9.37 22.08
N ILE A 264 3.00 9.68 23.22
CA ILE A 264 2.70 8.70 24.26
C ILE A 264 1.77 7.61 23.71
N ALA A 265 0.78 7.97 22.90
CA ALA A 265 -0.10 6.99 22.24
C ALA A 265 0.66 6.06 21.29
N VAL A 266 1.63 6.58 20.52
CA VAL A 266 2.52 5.79 19.67
C VAL A 266 3.37 4.84 20.52
N LEU A 267 3.95 5.32 21.61
CA LEU A 267 4.74 4.50 22.54
C LEU A 267 3.87 3.41 23.20
N ALA A 268 2.67 3.76 23.66
CA ALA A 268 1.72 2.82 24.24
C ALA A 268 1.33 1.72 23.23
N TRP A 269 1.10 2.07 21.98
CA TRP A 269 0.86 1.10 20.92
C TRP A 269 2.08 0.17 20.69
N PHE A 270 3.29 0.72 20.67
CA PHE A 270 4.53 -0.07 20.53
C PHE A 270 4.71 -1.04 21.71
N ILE A 271 4.44 -0.58 22.94
CA ILE A 271 4.49 -1.43 24.14
C ILE A 271 3.42 -2.54 24.07
N PHE A 272 2.20 -2.20 23.65
CA PHE A 272 1.12 -3.17 23.47
C PHE A 272 1.48 -4.27 22.45
N GLN A 273 2.03 -3.88 21.31
CA GLN A 273 2.54 -4.81 20.29
C GLN A 273 3.64 -5.71 20.84
N THR A 274 4.64 -5.12 21.48
CA THR A 274 5.77 -5.84 22.09
C THR A 274 5.27 -6.82 23.15
N TRP A 275 4.35 -6.40 24.00
CA TRP A 275 3.71 -7.25 25.01
C TRP A 275 2.97 -8.43 24.36
N GLY A 276 2.23 -8.18 23.29
CA GLY A 276 1.54 -9.22 22.53
C GLY A 276 2.52 -10.27 21.98
N ILE A 277 3.65 -9.82 21.40
CA ILE A 277 4.71 -10.69 20.90
C ILE A 277 5.33 -11.51 22.03
N ILE A 278 5.65 -10.90 23.17
CA ILE A 278 6.18 -11.59 24.37
C ILE A 278 5.17 -12.64 24.83
N ARG A 279 3.90 -12.27 25.04
CA ARG A 279 2.85 -13.17 25.50
C ARG A 279 2.63 -14.37 24.57
N THR A 280 2.75 -14.15 23.27
CA THR A 280 2.63 -15.23 22.29
C THR A 280 3.80 -16.21 22.37
N ASN A 281 5.00 -15.70 22.62
CA ASN A 281 6.24 -16.48 22.58
C ASN A 281 6.79 -16.82 24.00
N ILE A 282 6.01 -16.61 25.07
CA ILE A 282 6.48 -16.79 26.46
C ILE A 282 7.00 -18.21 26.75
N GLU A 283 6.34 -19.24 26.17
CA GLU A 283 6.75 -20.62 26.33
C GLU A 283 8.09 -20.94 25.66
N LEU A 284 8.36 -20.30 24.51
CA LEU A 284 9.64 -20.36 23.82
C LEU A 284 10.73 -19.66 24.65
N LEU A 285 10.44 -18.49 25.20
CA LEU A 285 11.37 -17.72 26.02
C LEU A 285 11.74 -18.42 27.31
N ASN A 286 10.78 -19.11 27.94
CA ASN A 286 10.99 -19.90 29.16
C ASN A 286 11.58 -21.31 28.86
N GLY A 287 11.83 -21.66 27.60
CA GLY A 287 12.37 -22.96 27.23
C GLY A 287 11.40 -24.14 27.35
N THR A 288 10.12 -23.88 27.68
CA THR A 288 9.09 -24.93 27.87
C THR A 288 8.50 -25.44 26.56
N LYS A 289 8.65 -24.68 25.46
CA LYS A 289 8.18 -25.08 24.11
C LYS A 289 9.34 -25.22 23.15
N ILE A 290 9.50 -26.43 22.61
CA ILE A 290 10.45 -26.75 21.57
C ILE A 290 9.67 -27.11 20.30
N TYR A 291 9.88 -26.36 19.22
CA TYR A 291 9.22 -26.64 17.94
C TYR A 291 9.87 -27.84 17.23
N PRO A 292 9.11 -28.82 16.74
CA PRO A 292 9.62 -29.86 15.87
C PRO A 292 10.19 -29.29 14.57
N LYS A 293 11.12 -30.00 13.92
CA LYS A 293 11.84 -29.49 12.73
C LYS A 293 10.89 -29.06 11.60
N GLU A 294 9.82 -29.82 11.40
CA GLU A 294 8.80 -29.58 10.36
C GLU A 294 7.97 -28.30 10.63
N ASP A 295 7.93 -27.86 11.89
CA ASP A 295 7.15 -26.69 12.31
C ASP A 295 8.00 -25.42 12.44
N ARG A 296 9.32 -25.52 12.25
CA ARG A 296 10.24 -24.37 12.33
C ARG A 296 10.20 -23.55 11.04
N TYR A 297 10.32 -22.25 11.21
CA TYR A 297 10.61 -21.30 10.12
C TYR A 297 11.54 -20.20 10.66
N GLU A 298 12.22 -19.51 9.76
CA GLU A 298 13.12 -18.42 10.13
C GLU A 298 12.42 -17.08 9.91
N PHE A 299 12.32 -16.25 10.94
CA PHE A 299 11.77 -14.90 10.83
C PHE A 299 12.53 -14.04 9.80
N LYS A 300 13.82 -14.35 9.58
CA LYS A 300 14.61 -13.69 8.51
C LYS A 300 13.91 -13.71 7.14
N GLN A 301 13.15 -14.77 6.82
CA GLN A 301 12.38 -14.83 5.58
C GLN A 301 11.28 -13.76 5.55
N VAL A 302 10.58 -13.57 6.67
CA VAL A 302 9.59 -12.50 6.82
C VAL A 302 10.24 -11.13 6.69
N ALA A 303 11.36 -10.89 7.41
CA ALA A 303 12.08 -9.62 7.38
C ALA A 303 12.56 -9.24 5.96
N ILE A 304 13.02 -10.21 5.15
CA ILE A 304 13.39 -9.93 3.76
C ILE A 304 12.14 -9.55 2.94
N LEU A 305 11.00 -10.25 3.11
CA LEU A 305 9.76 -9.89 2.44
C LEU A 305 9.24 -8.51 2.88
N GLU A 306 9.44 -8.12 4.13
CA GLU A 306 9.17 -6.76 4.62
C GLU A 306 10.04 -5.73 3.88
N LEU A 307 11.35 -5.98 3.74
CA LEU A 307 12.26 -5.10 3.00
C LEU A 307 11.92 -5.04 1.50
N THR A 308 11.55 -6.16 0.87
CA THR A 308 11.10 -6.13 -0.54
C THR A 308 9.88 -5.26 -0.72
N TYR A 309 8.94 -5.30 0.22
CA TYR A 309 7.72 -4.52 0.10
C TYR A 309 7.93 -3.03 0.38
N ILE A 310 8.96 -2.64 1.17
CA ILE A 310 9.43 -1.25 1.25
C ILE A 310 9.82 -0.74 -0.13
N VAL A 311 10.68 -1.48 -0.85
CA VAL A 311 11.22 -1.00 -2.13
C VAL A 311 10.25 -1.18 -3.30
N ASN A 312 9.32 -2.15 -3.24
CA ASN A 312 8.30 -2.33 -4.26
C ASN A 312 7.14 -1.36 -4.01
N PHE A 313 6.22 -1.67 -3.12
CA PHE A 313 5.02 -0.87 -2.86
C PHE A 313 5.31 0.53 -2.31
N GLY A 314 6.33 0.65 -1.44
CA GLY A 314 6.73 1.95 -0.90
C GLY A 314 7.20 2.90 -2.01
N SER A 315 8.00 2.41 -2.96
CA SER A 315 8.43 3.21 -4.10
C SER A 315 7.31 3.47 -5.09
N GLU A 316 6.40 2.49 -5.32
CA GLU A 316 5.22 2.68 -6.18
C GLU A 316 4.43 3.92 -5.77
N LEU A 317 4.03 4.00 -4.50
CA LEU A 317 3.24 5.14 -4.00
C LEU A 317 3.97 6.47 -4.11
N ALA A 318 5.27 6.48 -3.85
CA ALA A 318 6.07 7.69 -3.94
C ALA A 318 6.27 8.13 -5.40
N VAL A 319 6.56 7.19 -6.31
CA VAL A 319 6.79 7.46 -7.73
C VAL A 319 5.50 7.91 -8.42
N VAL A 320 4.37 7.26 -8.17
CA VAL A 320 3.06 7.71 -8.69
C VAL A 320 2.78 9.16 -8.30
N SER A 321 3.17 9.57 -7.09
CA SER A 321 3.00 10.95 -6.62
C SER A 321 3.95 11.95 -7.28
N MET A 322 5.13 11.51 -7.71
CA MET A 322 6.21 12.34 -8.24
C MET A 322 6.22 12.42 -9.77
N LEU A 323 5.76 11.37 -10.47
CA LEU A 323 5.85 11.28 -11.93
C LEU A 323 5.25 12.47 -12.70
N PRO A 324 4.09 13.06 -12.30
CA PRO A 324 3.61 14.27 -12.97
C PRO A 324 4.63 15.41 -12.92
N SER A 325 5.26 15.65 -11.76
CA SER A 325 6.31 16.65 -11.60
C SER A 325 7.56 16.30 -12.45
N PHE A 326 7.93 15.02 -12.53
CA PHE A 326 9.03 14.59 -13.37
C PHE A 326 8.79 14.93 -14.84
N PHE A 327 7.64 14.57 -15.41
CA PHE A 327 7.34 14.87 -16.81
C PHE A 327 7.18 16.36 -17.06
N GLU A 328 6.55 17.12 -16.14
CA GLU A 328 6.37 18.57 -16.24
C GLU A 328 7.73 19.28 -16.33
N PHE A 329 8.60 19.07 -15.34
CA PHE A 329 9.84 19.85 -15.24
C PHE A 329 11.03 19.28 -16.03
N THR A 330 10.98 18.00 -16.45
CA THR A 330 12.06 17.41 -17.27
C THR A 330 11.88 17.73 -18.75
N PHE A 331 10.63 17.76 -19.23
CA PHE A 331 10.30 17.93 -20.64
C PHE A 331 9.54 19.24 -20.96
N ASP A 332 9.37 20.10 -19.97
CA ASP A 332 8.61 21.36 -20.07
C ASP A 332 7.18 21.13 -20.63
N LEU A 333 6.48 20.14 -20.06
CA LEU A 333 5.15 19.75 -20.53
C LEU A 333 4.05 20.43 -19.74
N PRO A 334 2.90 20.73 -20.39
CA PRO A 334 1.71 21.15 -19.67
C PRO A 334 1.29 20.12 -18.61
N LYS A 335 0.85 20.57 -17.42
CA LYS A 335 0.46 19.71 -16.28
C LYS A 335 -0.51 18.58 -16.66
N ALA A 336 -1.48 18.88 -17.53
CA ALA A 336 -2.45 17.87 -17.97
C ALA A 336 -1.78 16.74 -18.76
N VAL A 337 -0.86 17.08 -19.69
CA VAL A 337 -0.11 16.10 -20.48
C VAL A 337 0.82 15.29 -19.59
N ALA A 338 1.56 15.95 -18.70
CA ALA A 338 2.44 15.30 -17.71
C ALA A 338 1.67 14.32 -16.83
N GLY A 339 0.46 14.67 -16.38
CA GLY A 339 -0.41 13.79 -15.61
C GLY A 339 -0.88 12.56 -16.39
N ILE A 340 -1.23 12.71 -17.69
CA ILE A 340 -1.62 11.60 -18.55
C ILE A 340 -0.44 10.62 -18.72
N LEU A 341 0.76 11.14 -19.04
CA LEU A 341 1.95 10.30 -19.22
C LEU A 341 2.32 9.57 -17.91
N ALA A 342 2.21 10.24 -16.78
CA ALA A 342 2.45 9.64 -15.47
C ALA A 342 1.47 8.49 -15.15
N SER A 343 0.23 8.57 -15.61
CA SER A 343 -0.79 7.53 -15.37
C SER A 343 -0.46 6.19 -15.99
N CYS A 344 0.37 6.16 -17.06
CA CYS A 344 0.83 4.91 -17.70
C CYS A 344 1.50 3.96 -16.70
N TYR A 345 2.17 4.51 -15.68
CA TYR A 345 2.79 3.70 -14.61
C TYR A 345 1.77 2.84 -13.87
N ALA A 346 0.64 3.40 -13.49
CA ALA A 346 -0.39 2.69 -12.71
C ALA A 346 -1.14 1.64 -13.54
N PHE A 347 -1.32 1.85 -14.84
CA PHE A 347 -2.02 0.91 -15.72
C PHE A 347 -1.27 -0.42 -15.90
N VAL A 348 0.05 -0.41 -15.83
CA VAL A 348 0.88 -1.62 -15.93
C VAL A 348 0.53 -2.65 -14.84
N ASN A 349 -0.02 -2.20 -13.69
CA ASN A 349 -0.38 -3.04 -12.55
C ASN A 349 -1.36 -4.17 -12.89
N LEU A 350 -2.30 -3.92 -13.81
CA LEU A 350 -3.27 -4.94 -14.26
C LEU A 350 -2.61 -6.20 -14.82
N ILE A 351 -1.42 -6.05 -15.41
CA ILE A 351 -0.70 -7.13 -16.07
C ILE A 351 0.52 -7.55 -15.26
N ALA A 352 1.28 -6.59 -14.74
CA ALA A 352 2.57 -6.86 -14.12
C ALA A 352 2.47 -7.66 -12.82
N ARG A 353 1.52 -7.38 -11.93
CA ARG A 353 1.33 -8.20 -10.71
C ARG A 353 0.95 -9.64 -11.01
N PRO A 354 -0.07 -9.92 -11.85
CA PRO A 354 -0.35 -11.30 -12.29
C PRO A 354 0.85 -11.96 -12.97
N ALA A 355 1.59 -11.23 -13.81
CA ALA A 355 2.78 -11.74 -14.48
C ALA A 355 3.88 -12.11 -13.49
N GLY A 356 4.19 -11.26 -12.50
CA GLY A 356 5.17 -11.54 -11.47
C GLY A 356 4.85 -12.77 -10.64
N GLY A 357 3.58 -12.92 -10.24
CA GLY A 357 3.08 -14.12 -9.58
C GLY A 357 3.19 -15.38 -10.45
N LEU A 358 2.79 -15.29 -11.73
CA LEU A 358 2.88 -16.39 -12.68
C LEU A 358 4.34 -16.80 -12.97
N ILE A 359 5.23 -15.82 -13.15
CA ILE A 359 6.66 -16.09 -13.34
C ILE A 359 7.20 -16.82 -12.09
N SER A 360 6.85 -16.34 -10.89
CA SER A 360 7.22 -16.98 -9.63
C SER A 360 6.72 -18.42 -9.52
N ASP A 361 5.49 -18.71 -9.98
CA ASP A 361 4.94 -20.08 -9.98
C ASP A 361 5.63 -21.00 -11.01
N ARG A 362 5.98 -20.47 -12.19
CA ARG A 362 6.53 -21.27 -13.31
C ARG A 362 8.02 -21.54 -13.21
N THR A 363 8.80 -20.60 -12.69
CA THR A 363 10.26 -20.74 -12.59
C THR A 363 10.69 -21.82 -11.61
N GLY A 364 9.81 -22.21 -10.66
CA GLY A 364 10.14 -23.15 -9.59
C GLY A 364 11.20 -22.64 -8.60
N ASN A 365 11.80 -21.48 -8.88
CA ASN A 365 12.79 -20.82 -8.01
C ASN A 365 12.32 -19.41 -7.65
N ARG A 366 11.41 -19.35 -6.68
CA ARG A 366 10.76 -18.09 -6.24
C ARG A 366 11.76 -17.06 -5.69
N LYS A 367 12.82 -17.54 -5.04
CA LYS A 367 13.92 -16.72 -4.52
C LYS A 367 14.63 -15.94 -5.64
N ASN A 368 15.08 -16.66 -6.68
CA ASN A 368 15.79 -16.02 -7.78
C ASN A 368 14.87 -15.09 -8.57
N THR A 369 13.60 -15.46 -8.73
CA THR A 369 12.60 -14.59 -9.35
C THR A 369 12.45 -13.29 -8.57
N MET A 370 12.31 -13.36 -7.24
CA MET A 370 12.21 -12.19 -6.38
C MET A 370 13.47 -11.31 -6.48
N GLY A 371 14.64 -11.92 -6.37
CA GLY A 371 15.93 -11.22 -6.49
C GLY A 371 16.05 -10.49 -7.84
N PHE A 372 15.74 -11.18 -8.94
CA PHE A 372 15.78 -10.62 -10.29
C PHE A 372 14.80 -9.45 -10.47
N LEU A 373 13.54 -9.59 -10.02
CA LEU A 373 12.55 -8.53 -10.15
C LEU A 373 12.91 -7.29 -9.30
N THR A 374 13.41 -7.52 -8.08
CA THR A 374 13.83 -6.42 -7.19
C THR A 374 15.09 -5.72 -7.68
N MET A 375 16.06 -6.46 -8.25
CA MET A 375 17.22 -5.85 -8.90
C MET A 375 16.83 -5.09 -10.16
N GLY A 376 15.89 -5.64 -10.97
CA GLY A 376 15.34 -4.98 -12.15
C GLY A 376 14.66 -3.64 -11.83
N LEU A 377 13.92 -3.58 -10.73
CA LEU A 377 13.38 -2.34 -10.17
C LEU A 377 14.52 -1.34 -9.87
N GLY A 378 15.56 -1.80 -9.18
CA GLY A 378 16.72 -0.96 -8.84
C GLY A 378 17.40 -0.37 -10.07
N PHE A 379 17.70 -1.21 -11.06
CA PHE A 379 18.24 -0.77 -12.34
C PHE A 379 17.29 0.16 -13.11
N GLY A 380 16.01 -0.14 -13.13
CA GLY A 380 14.99 0.70 -13.77
C GLY A 380 14.98 2.12 -13.22
N TYR A 381 15.00 2.28 -11.89
CA TYR A 381 15.07 3.60 -11.28
C TYR A 381 16.41 4.30 -11.52
N LEU A 382 17.53 3.58 -11.55
CA LEU A 382 18.82 4.19 -11.92
C LEU A 382 18.81 4.67 -13.37
N LEU A 383 18.21 3.94 -14.29
CA LEU A 383 18.03 4.40 -15.68
C LEU A 383 17.16 5.64 -15.75
N MET A 384 16.03 5.68 -15.00
CA MET A 384 15.17 6.86 -14.90
C MET A 384 15.94 8.08 -14.35
N SER A 385 16.90 7.90 -13.45
CA SER A 385 17.70 8.98 -12.89
C SER A 385 18.64 9.65 -13.90
N LEU A 386 18.92 9.01 -15.01
CA LEU A 386 19.75 9.55 -16.10
C LEU A 386 18.97 10.49 -17.02
N ILE A 387 17.64 10.47 -16.96
CA ILE A 387 16.79 11.36 -17.73
C ILE A 387 16.74 12.72 -17.03
N LYS A 388 17.42 13.70 -17.63
CA LYS A 388 17.51 15.08 -17.12
C LYS A 388 17.03 16.07 -18.17
N PRO A 389 16.66 17.30 -17.79
CA PRO A 389 16.38 18.35 -18.78
C PRO A 389 17.51 18.46 -19.80
N GLY A 390 17.14 18.48 -21.09
CA GLY A 390 18.09 18.59 -22.21
C GLY A 390 18.84 17.31 -22.59
N THR A 391 18.78 16.22 -21.79
CA THR A 391 19.47 14.95 -22.13
C THR A 391 18.74 14.20 -23.25
N PHE A 392 17.42 14.20 -23.20
CA PHE A 392 16.55 13.64 -24.24
C PHE A 392 15.53 14.70 -24.62
N THR A 393 15.56 15.13 -25.88
CA THR A 393 14.70 16.22 -26.37
C THR A 393 13.66 15.70 -27.38
N GLY A 394 12.59 16.46 -27.53
CA GLY A 394 11.53 16.18 -28.51
C GLY A 394 10.69 14.94 -28.17
N SER A 395 9.85 14.56 -29.12
CA SER A 395 8.90 13.45 -28.97
C SER A 395 9.58 12.10 -28.72
N ALA A 396 10.73 11.86 -29.31
CA ALA A 396 11.50 10.62 -29.10
C ALA A 396 12.00 10.49 -27.66
N GLY A 397 12.44 11.59 -27.03
CA GLY A 397 12.85 11.63 -25.64
C GLY A 397 11.67 11.33 -24.68
N ILE A 398 10.50 11.93 -24.95
CA ILE A 398 9.28 11.68 -24.18
C ILE A 398 8.87 10.21 -24.28
N LEU A 399 8.84 9.63 -25.50
CA LEU A 399 8.50 8.23 -25.72
C LEU A 399 9.46 7.28 -24.99
N MET A 400 10.77 7.57 -25.00
CA MET A 400 11.77 6.80 -24.26
C MET A 400 11.50 6.89 -22.75
N ALA A 401 11.22 8.07 -22.21
CA ALA A 401 10.91 8.26 -20.80
C ALA A 401 9.63 7.49 -20.37
N VAL A 402 8.59 7.52 -21.20
CA VAL A 402 7.35 6.74 -20.97
C VAL A 402 7.65 5.24 -21.01
N PHE A 403 8.40 4.77 -21.98
CA PHE A 403 8.80 3.36 -22.09
C PHE A 403 9.58 2.90 -20.86
N LEU A 404 10.58 3.65 -20.43
CA LEU A 404 11.37 3.36 -19.21
C LEU A 404 10.51 3.41 -17.96
N THR A 405 9.58 4.36 -17.87
CA THR A 405 8.61 4.45 -16.78
C THR A 405 7.73 3.19 -16.69
N MET A 406 7.20 2.71 -17.84
CA MET A 406 6.40 1.49 -17.89
C MET A 406 7.23 0.24 -17.59
N LEU A 407 8.46 0.17 -18.08
CA LEU A 407 9.38 -0.94 -17.80
C LEU A 407 9.74 -0.99 -16.30
N CYS A 408 10.03 0.16 -15.71
CA CYS A 408 10.29 0.26 -14.28
C CYS A 408 9.06 -0.18 -13.46
N SER A 409 7.88 0.31 -13.83
CA SER A 409 6.61 -0.11 -13.23
C SER A 409 6.40 -1.62 -13.32
N PHE A 410 6.74 -2.23 -14.46
CA PHE A 410 6.64 -3.68 -14.62
C PHE A 410 7.48 -4.44 -13.58
N PHE A 411 8.72 -4.05 -13.35
CA PHE A 411 9.56 -4.68 -12.34
C PHE A 411 9.06 -4.45 -10.92
N VAL A 412 8.63 -3.23 -10.59
CA VAL A 412 8.07 -2.88 -9.27
C VAL A 412 6.86 -3.76 -8.95
N GLN A 413 5.90 -3.78 -9.83
CA GLN A 413 4.61 -4.44 -9.60
C GLN A 413 4.70 -5.96 -9.75
N SER A 414 5.56 -6.46 -10.64
CA SER A 414 5.89 -7.89 -10.69
C SER A 414 6.59 -8.36 -9.41
N GLY A 415 7.47 -7.54 -8.84
CA GLY A 415 8.09 -7.77 -7.53
C GLY A 415 7.05 -7.87 -6.40
N GLU A 416 6.01 -7.03 -6.42
CA GLU A 416 4.91 -7.10 -5.46
C GLU A 416 4.11 -8.41 -5.59
N GLY A 417 3.77 -8.81 -6.81
CA GLY A 417 3.09 -10.09 -7.08
C GLY A 417 3.93 -11.29 -6.61
N SER A 418 5.25 -11.26 -6.84
CA SER A 418 6.17 -12.29 -6.38
C SER A 418 6.32 -12.29 -4.85
N THR A 419 6.31 -11.13 -4.17
CA THR A 419 6.36 -11.04 -2.70
C THR A 419 5.21 -11.79 -2.06
N PHE A 420 3.98 -11.52 -2.50
CA PHE A 420 2.80 -12.17 -1.92
C PHE A 420 2.58 -13.60 -2.41
N ALA A 421 3.24 -14.03 -3.49
CA ALA A 421 3.35 -15.44 -3.83
C ALA A 421 4.17 -16.24 -2.80
N LEU A 422 5.09 -15.59 -2.06
CA LEU A 422 5.95 -16.20 -1.05
C LEU A 422 5.35 -16.14 0.36
N VAL A 423 4.66 -15.06 0.74
CA VAL A 423 4.13 -14.83 2.09
C VAL A 423 3.37 -16.04 2.66
N PRO A 424 2.41 -16.65 1.95
CA PRO A 424 1.66 -17.80 2.47
C PRO A 424 2.50 -19.07 2.64
N LEU A 425 3.64 -19.15 1.95
CA LEU A 425 4.52 -20.33 1.95
C LEU A 425 5.47 -20.35 3.14
N VAL A 426 5.70 -19.20 3.79
CA VAL A 426 6.57 -19.11 4.98
C VAL A 426 5.97 -19.91 6.14
N LYS A 427 4.69 -19.63 6.51
CA LYS A 427 3.99 -20.36 7.56
C LYS A 427 2.48 -20.20 7.42
N LYS A 428 1.81 -21.21 6.91
CA LYS A 428 0.39 -21.13 6.52
C LYS A 428 -0.55 -20.66 7.63
N ARG A 429 -0.42 -21.18 8.87
CA ARG A 429 -1.34 -20.87 9.97
C ARG A 429 -1.29 -19.40 10.45
N VAL A 430 -0.20 -18.68 10.16
CA VAL A 430 0.01 -17.27 10.52
C VAL A 430 0.18 -16.37 9.29
N THR A 431 -0.34 -16.81 8.14
CA THR A 431 -0.26 -16.04 6.88
C THR A 431 -0.84 -14.64 7.03
N GLY A 432 -1.95 -14.47 7.76
CA GLY A 432 -2.56 -13.17 7.99
C GLY A 432 -1.65 -12.21 8.75
N GLN A 433 -0.98 -12.69 9.80
CA GLN A 433 -0.03 -11.89 10.57
C GLN A 433 1.21 -11.54 9.74
N ILE A 434 1.77 -12.51 8.98
CA ILE A 434 2.92 -12.25 8.09
C ILE A 434 2.52 -11.24 7.00
N ALA A 435 1.37 -11.43 6.34
CA ALA A 435 0.86 -10.49 5.35
C ALA A 435 0.62 -9.09 5.95
N GLY A 436 0.15 -9.03 7.19
CA GLY A 436 -0.03 -7.79 7.94
C GLY A 436 1.27 -7.04 8.15
N LEU A 437 2.32 -7.73 8.61
CA LEU A 437 3.64 -7.17 8.83
C LEU A 437 4.28 -6.72 7.51
N VAL A 438 4.37 -7.59 6.52
CA VAL A 438 4.91 -7.27 5.18
C VAL A 438 4.16 -6.10 4.55
N GLY A 439 2.81 -6.15 4.60
CA GLY A 439 1.97 -5.08 4.09
C GLY A 439 2.19 -3.74 4.81
N ALA A 440 2.37 -3.75 6.14
CA ALA A 440 2.66 -2.55 6.93
C ALA A 440 3.99 -1.92 6.54
N TYR A 441 5.00 -2.74 6.25
CA TYR A 441 6.32 -2.27 5.79
C TYR A 441 6.27 -1.56 4.43
N GLY A 442 5.36 -1.94 3.54
CA GLY A 442 5.12 -1.18 2.31
C GLY A 442 4.69 0.27 2.60
N ASN A 443 3.84 0.48 3.61
CA ASN A 443 3.45 1.83 4.02
C ASN A 443 4.58 2.57 4.76
N VAL A 444 5.41 1.87 5.54
CA VAL A 444 6.66 2.45 6.09
C VAL A 444 7.53 2.98 4.95
N GLY A 445 7.72 2.19 3.90
CA GLY A 445 8.42 2.60 2.69
C GLY A 445 7.79 3.83 2.05
N ALA A 446 6.48 3.82 1.82
CA ALA A 446 5.77 4.93 1.21
C ALA A 446 5.94 6.25 1.98
N VAL A 447 5.72 6.22 3.30
CA VAL A 447 5.90 7.43 4.15
C VAL A 447 7.36 7.87 4.15
N THR A 448 8.32 6.94 4.22
CA THR A 448 9.75 7.25 4.19
C THR A 448 10.12 7.93 2.87
N TYR A 449 9.79 7.33 1.74
CA TYR A 449 10.14 7.87 0.43
C TYR A 449 9.43 9.19 0.12
N LEU A 450 8.14 9.34 0.47
CA LEU A 450 7.43 10.61 0.32
C LEU A 450 8.06 11.73 1.16
N ASN A 451 8.57 11.42 2.37
CA ASN A 451 9.30 12.40 3.17
C ASN A 451 10.65 12.75 2.54
N ILE A 452 11.43 11.76 2.08
CA ILE A 452 12.69 12.01 1.37
C ILE A 452 12.43 12.90 0.16
N TYR A 453 11.47 12.53 -0.70
CA TYR A 453 11.09 13.30 -1.88
C TYR A 453 10.74 14.75 -1.54
N SER A 454 9.98 14.98 -0.47
CA SER A 454 9.57 16.32 -0.04
C SER A 454 10.73 17.18 0.50
N LEU A 455 11.81 16.56 0.98
CA LEU A 455 12.98 17.23 1.56
C LEU A 455 14.13 17.43 0.56
N LEU A 456 14.18 16.63 -0.50
CA LEU A 456 15.25 16.72 -1.50
C LEU A 456 15.44 18.12 -2.09
N PRO A 457 14.41 18.86 -2.52
CA PRO A 457 14.62 20.23 -3.02
C PRO A 457 15.25 21.18 -1.98
N LEU A 458 14.89 21.02 -0.69
CA LEU A 458 15.49 21.78 0.41
C LEU A 458 16.97 21.45 0.61
N TRP A 459 17.32 20.17 0.59
CA TRP A 459 18.70 19.69 0.73
C TRP A 459 19.58 20.10 -0.46
N MET A 460 18.97 20.33 -1.62
CA MET A 460 19.65 20.81 -2.83
C MET A 460 19.70 22.35 -2.93
N GLY A 461 19.35 23.06 -1.85
CA GLY A 461 19.47 24.51 -1.78
C GLY A 461 18.27 25.30 -2.35
N GLY A 462 17.13 24.63 -2.65
CA GLY A 462 15.97 25.24 -3.28
C GLY A 462 15.10 26.14 -2.38
N GLY A 463 15.35 26.18 -1.07
CA GLY A 463 14.56 27.00 -0.15
C GLY A 463 13.07 26.59 -0.10
N LYS A 464 12.18 27.57 0.13
CA LYS A 464 10.72 27.35 0.19
C LYS A 464 10.06 27.22 -1.19
N ASP A 465 10.61 27.91 -2.18
CA ASP A 465 10.12 27.96 -3.57
C ASP A 465 11.27 27.56 -4.52
N PRO A 466 11.54 26.25 -4.69
CA PRO A 466 12.63 25.76 -5.51
C PRO A 466 12.42 26.08 -7.00
N SER A 467 13.49 26.40 -7.71
CA SER A 467 13.45 26.64 -9.16
C SER A 467 13.09 25.34 -9.92
N PRO A 468 12.59 25.44 -11.16
CA PRO A 468 12.31 24.28 -12.02
C PRO A 468 13.52 23.34 -12.15
N GLU A 469 14.72 23.89 -12.27
CA GLU A 469 15.97 23.09 -12.36
C GLU A 469 16.24 22.28 -11.08
N ILE A 470 16.02 22.88 -9.90
CA ILE A 470 16.18 22.17 -8.62
C ILE A 470 15.12 21.09 -8.49
N ILE A 471 13.87 21.34 -8.92
CA ILE A 471 12.83 20.32 -8.92
C ILE A 471 13.21 19.14 -9.83
N ALA A 472 13.64 19.41 -11.05
CA ALA A 472 14.08 18.38 -11.99
C ALA A 472 15.29 17.59 -11.46
N ALA A 473 16.28 18.28 -10.89
CA ALA A 473 17.43 17.62 -10.26
C ALA A 473 17.04 16.78 -9.05
N SER A 474 16.08 17.24 -8.22
CA SER A 474 15.57 16.47 -7.09
C SER A 474 14.79 15.23 -7.53
N ASN A 475 14.03 15.28 -8.62
CA ASN A 475 13.39 14.12 -9.23
C ASN A 475 14.43 13.06 -9.65
N SER A 476 15.51 13.47 -10.32
CA SER A 476 16.60 12.57 -10.70
C SER A 476 17.31 11.96 -9.47
N ALA A 477 17.64 12.77 -8.46
CA ALA A 477 18.24 12.29 -7.22
C ALA A 477 17.32 11.32 -6.46
N PHE A 478 16.01 11.55 -6.49
CA PHE A 478 15.05 10.65 -5.87
C PHE A 478 15.03 9.27 -6.54
N PHE A 479 15.07 9.21 -7.87
CA PHE A 479 15.23 7.94 -8.57
C PHE A 479 16.52 7.22 -8.21
N GLN A 480 17.64 7.94 -7.99
CA GLN A 480 18.90 7.32 -7.53
C GLN A 480 18.73 6.66 -6.15
N VAL A 481 18.07 7.35 -5.20
CA VAL A 481 17.80 6.80 -3.87
C VAL A 481 16.98 5.50 -3.98
N LEU A 482 15.91 5.51 -4.77
CA LEU A 482 15.07 4.33 -4.98
C LEU A 482 15.83 3.20 -5.68
N GLY A 483 16.66 3.54 -6.67
CA GLY A 483 17.46 2.58 -7.41
C GLY A 483 18.49 1.86 -6.53
N ILE A 484 19.24 2.61 -5.73
CA ILE A 484 20.21 2.05 -4.77
C ILE A 484 19.51 1.17 -3.75
N ALA A 485 18.38 1.63 -3.17
CA ALA A 485 17.60 0.83 -2.22
C ALA A 485 17.12 -0.49 -2.85
N GLY A 486 16.63 -0.44 -4.10
CA GLY A 486 16.21 -1.62 -4.86
C GLY A 486 17.32 -2.63 -5.08
N LEU A 487 18.53 -2.17 -5.46
CA LEU A 487 19.68 -3.05 -5.65
C LEU A 487 20.14 -3.70 -4.34
N ILE A 488 20.20 -2.95 -3.24
CA ILE A 488 20.56 -3.48 -1.92
C ILE A 488 19.58 -4.57 -1.49
N VAL A 489 18.28 -4.31 -1.59
CA VAL A 489 17.25 -5.28 -1.20
C VAL A 489 17.21 -6.47 -2.15
N GLY A 490 17.40 -6.26 -3.46
CA GLY A 490 17.53 -7.34 -4.44
C GLY A 490 18.69 -8.28 -4.14
N PHE A 491 19.83 -7.72 -3.71
CA PHE A 491 20.97 -8.50 -3.22
C PHE A 491 20.59 -9.34 -1.98
N PHE A 492 19.89 -8.74 -1.00
CA PHE A 492 19.41 -9.50 0.16
C PHE A 492 18.45 -10.63 -0.22
N CYS A 493 17.55 -10.41 -1.19
CA CYS A 493 16.68 -11.48 -1.70
C CYS A 493 17.49 -12.62 -2.29
N TYR A 494 18.46 -12.31 -3.13
CA TYR A 494 19.26 -13.32 -3.82
C TYR A 494 20.09 -14.17 -2.87
N PHE A 495 20.69 -13.59 -1.83
CA PHE A 495 21.58 -14.32 -0.93
C PHE A 495 20.90 -14.90 0.31
N PHE A 496 19.83 -14.31 0.80
CA PHE A 496 19.28 -14.64 2.12
C PHE A 496 17.85 -15.18 2.11
N LEU A 497 17.08 -14.99 1.04
CA LEU A 497 15.77 -15.62 0.89
C LEU A 497 15.98 -17.12 0.58
N LYS A 498 15.06 -17.98 1.05
CA LYS A 498 15.10 -19.44 0.80
C LYS A 498 14.04 -19.86 -0.20
#